data_71d74e04aaff583f3e661c9f478fc336
#
_entry.id   71d74e04aaff583f3e661c9f478fc336
#
_cell.length_a   1.000
_cell.length_b   1.000
_cell.length_c   1.000
_cell.angle_alpha   90.00
_cell.angle_beta   90.00
_cell.angle_gamma   90.00
#
_symmetry.space_group_name_H-M   'P 1'
#
loop_
_entity.id
_entity.type
_entity.pdbx_description
1 polymer ?
#
loop_
_entity_poly.entity_id
_entity_poly.type
_entity_poly.pdbx_seq_one_letter_code
_entity_poly.pdbx_strand_id
1 'polypeptide(L)'
;MPTLCELVDKVKRSIDSAKVGMLACHNGIVRGTSRAGDPAEYLEIDCDRDAWNRVLEEVRTRPGIAAVEAFLHTGRREIGQDVLLVVVAGDIRENVFPVLEETVNRLKREAVLKREKLVGDGRR
;
A
#
# COMPACT_ATOMS: atom_id res chain seq x y z
N MET A 1 10.95 -6.78 8.67
CA MET A 1 9.83 -6.41 7.77
C MET A 1 8.82 -5.61 8.54
N PRO A 2 8.54 -4.36 8.16
CA PRO A 2 7.61 -3.54 8.94
C PRO A 2 6.18 -4.07 8.88
N THR A 3 5.52 -3.98 10.01
CA THR A 3 4.08 -4.15 10.12
C THR A 3 3.39 -2.79 9.95
N LEU A 4 2.07 -2.80 9.78
CA LEU A 4 1.31 -1.55 9.72
C LEU A 4 1.50 -0.74 11.00
N CYS A 5 1.50 -1.38 12.17
CA CYS A 5 1.71 -0.69 13.45
C CYS A 5 3.08 0.01 13.50
N GLU A 6 4.12 -0.64 13.00
CA GLU A 6 5.45 -0.05 12.94
C GLU A 6 5.51 1.16 12.00
N LEU A 7 4.83 1.09 10.86
CA LEU A 7 4.72 2.23 9.95
C LEU A 7 3.98 3.40 10.59
N VAL A 8 2.88 3.12 11.29
CA VAL A 8 2.12 4.15 12.02
C VAL A 8 3.01 4.83 13.06
N ASP A 9 3.76 4.06 13.84
CA ASP A 9 4.67 4.59 14.84
C ASP A 9 5.76 5.46 14.22
N LYS A 10 6.33 5.00 13.10
CA LYS A 10 7.32 5.77 12.35
C LYS A 10 6.77 7.12 11.90
N VAL A 11 5.56 7.14 11.35
CA VAL A 11 4.91 8.37 10.89
C VAL A 11 4.68 9.31 12.06
N LYS A 12 4.14 8.80 13.17
CA LYS A 12 3.87 9.62 14.36
C LYS A 12 5.14 10.28 14.91
N ARG A 13 6.28 9.60 14.82
CA ARG A 13 7.55 10.16 15.28
C ARG A 13 8.12 11.23 14.34
N SER A 14 7.70 11.24 13.07
CA SER A 14 8.27 12.11 12.04
C SER A 14 7.47 13.38 11.77
N ILE A 15 6.27 13.53 12.34
CA ILE A 15 5.36 14.63 12.05
C ILE A 15 5.34 15.66 13.18
N ASP A 16 4.93 16.88 12.81
CA ASP A 16 4.56 17.92 13.79
C ASP A 16 3.10 17.65 14.21
N SER A 17 2.94 17.13 15.43
CA SER A 17 1.62 16.72 15.92
C SER A 17 0.63 17.88 16.04
N ALA A 18 1.09 19.14 16.08
CA ALA A 18 0.20 20.29 16.08
C ALA A 18 -0.48 20.53 14.72
N LYS A 19 0.06 19.96 13.64
CA LYS A 19 -0.44 20.19 12.27
C LYS A 19 -1.18 18.97 11.70
N VAL A 20 -1.26 17.88 12.43
CA VAL A 20 -1.85 16.63 11.97
C VAL A 20 -3.10 16.34 12.76
N GLY A 21 -4.21 16.19 12.05
CA GLY A 21 -5.50 15.85 12.65
C GLY A 21 -5.85 14.38 12.55
N MET A 22 -5.22 13.66 11.61
CA MET A 22 -5.52 12.24 11.44
C MET A 22 -4.45 11.49 10.66
N LEU A 23 -4.44 10.18 10.86
CA LEU A 23 -3.78 9.22 9.98
C LEU A 23 -4.84 8.31 9.36
N ALA A 24 -4.67 8.00 8.09
CA ALA A 24 -5.47 6.97 7.43
C ALA A 24 -4.53 5.90 6.89
N CYS A 25 -4.96 4.65 6.97
CA CYS A 25 -4.12 3.50 6.68
C CYS A 25 -4.79 2.55 5.70
N HIS A 26 -3.94 1.90 4.89
CA HIS A 26 -4.35 0.78 4.06
C HIS A 26 -3.45 -0.42 4.39
N ASN A 27 -4.06 -1.56 4.62
CA ASN A 27 -3.37 -2.83 4.78
C ASN A 27 -3.98 -3.81 3.78
N GLY A 28 -3.31 -3.98 2.63
CA GLY A 28 -3.71 -4.96 1.63
C GLY A 28 -3.16 -6.32 1.99
N ILE A 29 -4.02 -7.33 1.92
CA ILE A 29 -3.64 -8.72 2.20
C ILE A 29 -4.02 -9.62 1.02
N VAL A 30 -3.39 -10.78 0.95
CA VAL A 30 -3.68 -11.76 -0.09
C VAL A 30 -5.01 -12.45 0.23
N ARG A 31 -5.97 -12.35 -0.69
CA ARG A 31 -7.25 -13.07 -0.54
C ARG A 31 -7.22 -14.40 -1.29
N GLY A 32 -8.12 -15.29 -0.94
CA GLY A 32 -8.19 -16.65 -1.50
C GLY A 32 -8.74 -16.73 -2.92
N THR A 33 -9.14 -15.61 -3.52
CA THR A 33 -9.67 -15.56 -4.89
C THR A 33 -9.09 -14.38 -5.65
N SER A 34 -9.00 -14.50 -6.98
CA SER A 34 -8.67 -13.39 -7.86
C SER A 34 -9.83 -12.38 -7.90
N ARG A 35 -9.61 -11.22 -8.51
CA ARG A 35 -10.67 -10.23 -8.73
C ARG A 35 -11.85 -10.79 -9.53
N ALA A 36 -11.57 -11.73 -10.44
CA ALA A 36 -12.60 -12.41 -11.24
C ALA A 36 -13.32 -13.51 -10.48
N GLY A 37 -12.91 -13.81 -9.25
CA GLY A 37 -13.55 -14.82 -8.41
C GLY A 37 -12.93 -16.21 -8.51
N ASP A 38 -11.84 -16.38 -9.26
CA ASP A 38 -11.16 -17.67 -9.39
C ASP A 38 -10.32 -17.96 -8.13
N PRO A 39 -10.31 -19.23 -7.65
CA PRO A 39 -9.49 -19.58 -6.49
C PRO A 39 -8.00 -19.35 -6.77
N ALA A 40 -7.32 -18.68 -5.84
CA ALA A 40 -5.89 -18.42 -5.92
C ALA A 40 -5.13 -19.18 -4.85
N GLU A 41 -3.90 -19.62 -5.17
CA GLU A 41 -3.01 -20.28 -4.21
C GLU A 41 -2.10 -19.28 -3.52
N TYR A 42 -1.50 -18.36 -4.29
CA TYR A 42 -0.58 -17.36 -3.78
C TYR A 42 -0.39 -16.25 -4.81
N LEU A 43 0.25 -15.17 -4.38
CA LEU A 43 0.69 -14.10 -5.28
C LEU A 43 2.22 -14.07 -5.33
N GLU A 44 2.76 -13.68 -6.48
CA GLU A 44 4.14 -13.27 -6.60
C GLU A 44 4.16 -11.75 -6.83
N ILE A 45 4.87 -11.04 -5.98
CA ILE A 45 4.90 -9.57 -5.95
C ILE A 45 6.30 -9.09 -6.22
N ASP A 46 6.42 -8.13 -7.12
CA ASP A 46 7.64 -7.40 -7.36
C ASP A 46 7.35 -5.91 -7.47
N CYS A 47 8.37 -5.09 -7.56
CA CYS A 47 8.22 -3.64 -7.51
C CYS A 47 9.11 -2.95 -8.55
N ASP A 48 8.49 -2.03 -9.28
CA ASP A 48 9.24 -1.02 -10.04
C ASP A 48 9.60 0.11 -9.07
N ARG A 49 10.84 0.14 -8.60
CA ARG A 49 11.28 1.08 -7.56
C ARG A 49 11.29 2.53 -8.03
N ASP A 50 11.59 2.79 -9.29
CA ASP A 50 11.57 4.15 -9.82
C ASP A 50 10.14 4.70 -9.84
N ALA A 51 9.19 3.89 -10.29
CA ALA A 51 7.77 4.27 -10.27
C ALA A 51 7.25 4.45 -8.85
N TRP A 52 7.63 3.56 -7.94
CA TRP A 52 7.28 3.65 -6.51
C TRP A 52 7.72 4.98 -5.91
N ASN A 53 8.99 5.32 -6.10
CA ASN A 53 9.54 6.56 -5.55
C ASN A 53 8.87 7.80 -6.14
N ARG A 54 8.60 7.78 -7.45
CA ARG A 54 7.93 8.90 -8.15
C ARG A 54 6.53 9.12 -7.59
N VAL A 55 5.75 8.07 -7.41
CA VAL A 55 4.41 8.17 -6.86
C VAL A 55 4.44 8.79 -5.46
N LEU A 56 5.31 8.27 -4.58
CA LEU A 56 5.42 8.79 -3.21
C LEU A 56 5.84 10.26 -3.17
N GLU A 57 6.81 10.65 -4.00
CA GLU A 57 7.23 12.04 -4.09
C GLU A 57 6.08 12.96 -4.48
N GLU A 58 5.28 12.55 -5.46
CA GLU A 58 4.16 13.35 -5.96
C GLU A 58 3.03 13.46 -4.92
N VAL A 59 2.61 12.35 -4.33
CA VAL A 59 1.49 12.39 -3.36
C VAL A 59 1.85 13.15 -2.08
N ARG A 60 3.12 13.16 -1.71
CA ARG A 60 3.61 13.92 -0.54
C ARG A 60 3.46 15.43 -0.70
N THR A 61 3.30 15.92 -1.92
CA THR A 61 3.12 17.36 -2.19
C THR A 61 1.67 17.82 -2.14
N ARG A 62 0.73 16.92 -1.95
CA ARG A 62 -0.69 17.27 -1.94
C ARG A 62 -1.03 18.18 -0.75
N PRO A 63 -1.97 19.15 -0.95
CA PRO A 63 -2.33 20.07 0.13
C PRO A 63 -2.79 19.34 1.40
N GLY A 64 -2.32 19.84 2.55
CA GLY A 64 -2.70 19.32 3.85
C GLY A 64 -2.04 18.01 4.27
N ILE A 65 -1.16 17.46 3.44
CA ILE A 65 -0.48 16.19 3.71
C ILE A 65 0.85 16.44 4.43
N ALA A 66 1.02 15.81 5.58
CA ALA A 66 2.23 15.92 6.40
C ALA A 66 3.20 14.78 6.14
N ALA A 67 2.70 13.57 5.89
CA ALA A 67 3.56 12.40 5.63
C ALA A 67 2.81 11.34 4.86
N VAL A 68 3.53 10.64 4.00
CA VAL A 68 3.05 9.42 3.34
C VAL A 68 4.18 8.40 3.44
N GLU A 69 3.89 7.27 4.07
CA GLU A 69 4.80 6.14 4.16
C GLU A 69 4.12 4.90 3.59
N ALA A 70 4.89 4.10 2.88
CA ALA A 70 4.38 2.89 2.28
C ALA A 70 5.43 1.79 2.31
N PHE A 71 4.97 0.55 2.39
CA PHE A 71 5.83 -0.62 2.30
C PHE A 71 5.16 -1.70 1.47
N LEU A 72 5.94 -2.35 0.61
CA LEU A 72 5.47 -3.47 -0.20
C LEU A 72 6.22 -4.73 0.19
N HIS A 73 5.48 -5.75 0.61
CA HIS A 73 6.03 -7.09 0.80
C HIS A 73 6.16 -7.74 -0.57
N THR A 74 7.41 -8.03 -0.98
CA THR A 74 7.71 -8.63 -2.28
C THR A 74 7.95 -10.13 -2.15
N GLY A 75 8.04 -10.82 -3.31
CA GLY A 75 8.23 -12.24 -3.38
C GLY A 75 6.91 -12.99 -3.34
N ARG A 76 6.97 -14.27 -2.98
CA ARG A 76 5.78 -15.10 -2.84
C ARG A 76 5.03 -14.74 -1.56
N ARG A 77 3.73 -14.42 -1.72
CA ARG A 77 2.86 -14.08 -0.59
C ARG A 77 1.70 -15.05 -0.55
N GLU A 78 1.50 -15.65 0.63
CA GLU A 78 0.45 -16.63 0.85
C GLU A 78 -0.86 -15.94 1.24
N ILE A 79 -1.98 -16.65 1.10
CA ILE A 79 -3.30 -16.18 1.51
C ILE A 79 -3.25 -15.67 2.96
N GLY A 80 -3.78 -14.48 3.20
CA GLY A 80 -3.83 -13.86 4.51
C GLY A 80 -2.62 -13.03 4.88
N GLN A 81 -1.52 -13.11 4.11
CA GLN A 81 -0.33 -12.30 4.39
C GLN A 81 -0.46 -10.88 3.86
N ASP A 82 0.21 -9.95 4.52
CA ASP A 82 0.26 -8.54 4.10
C ASP A 82 0.98 -8.39 2.76
N VAL A 83 0.51 -7.45 1.96
CA VAL A 83 1.13 -7.09 0.67
C VAL A 83 1.51 -5.62 0.68
N LEU A 84 0.53 -4.72 0.58
CA LEU A 84 0.77 -3.28 0.49
C LEU A 84 0.28 -2.59 1.75
N LEU A 85 1.20 -1.88 2.40
CA LEU A 85 0.91 -1.06 3.57
C LEU A 85 1.10 0.40 3.20
N VAL A 86 0.12 1.25 3.51
CA VAL A 86 0.21 2.70 3.26
C VAL A 86 -0.33 3.44 4.48
N VAL A 87 0.38 4.48 4.91
CA VAL A 87 -0.05 5.39 5.98
C VAL A 87 0.05 6.82 5.46
N VAL A 88 -1.05 7.54 5.54
CA VAL A 88 -1.11 8.96 5.16
C VAL A 88 -1.50 9.77 6.38
N ALA A 89 -0.70 10.77 6.71
CA ALA A 89 -0.96 11.71 7.80
C ALA A 89 -1.23 13.10 7.23
N GLY A 90 -2.23 13.78 7.74
CA GLY A 90 -2.54 15.12 7.28
C GLY A 90 -3.49 15.85 8.23
N ASP A 91 -3.96 17.02 7.78
CA ASP A 91 -4.72 17.95 8.62
C ASP A 91 -6.18 17.55 8.82
N ILE A 92 -6.93 17.31 7.73
CA ILE A 92 -8.35 16.98 7.79
C ILE A 92 -8.66 15.84 6.82
N ARG A 93 -9.77 15.15 7.06
CA ARG A 93 -10.16 13.97 6.26
C ARG A 93 -10.40 14.29 4.79
N GLU A 94 -10.87 15.48 4.49
CA GLU A 94 -11.12 15.93 3.11
C GLU A 94 -9.83 15.98 2.27
N ASN A 95 -8.68 16.16 2.91
CA ASN A 95 -7.37 16.11 2.26
C ASN A 95 -6.77 14.70 2.33
N VAL A 96 -6.94 14.01 3.46
CA VAL A 96 -6.25 12.76 3.75
C VAL A 96 -6.85 11.56 3.01
N PHE A 97 -8.17 11.38 3.04
CA PHE A 97 -8.80 10.22 2.39
C PHE A 97 -8.56 10.17 0.88
N PRO A 98 -8.71 11.29 0.14
CA PRO A 98 -8.41 11.24 -1.30
C PRO A 98 -6.97 10.88 -1.61
N VAL A 99 -6.02 11.33 -0.80
CA VAL A 99 -4.60 11.02 -1.00
C VAL A 99 -4.30 9.55 -0.66
N LEU A 100 -4.92 8.99 0.36
CA LEU A 100 -4.80 7.55 0.62
C LEU A 100 -5.28 6.76 -0.58
N GLU A 101 -6.45 7.08 -1.11
CA GLU A 101 -7.01 6.40 -2.28
C GLU A 101 -6.11 6.57 -3.51
N GLU A 102 -5.67 7.79 -3.78
CA GLU A 102 -4.75 8.06 -4.90
C GLU A 102 -3.46 7.25 -4.77
N THR A 103 -2.86 7.23 -3.58
CA THR A 103 -1.61 6.53 -3.34
C THR A 103 -1.75 5.04 -3.56
N VAL A 104 -2.77 4.42 -2.99
CA VAL A 104 -3.02 2.98 -3.16
C VAL A 104 -3.26 2.66 -4.65
N ASN A 105 -4.13 3.41 -5.31
CA ASN A 105 -4.46 3.16 -6.72
C ASN A 105 -3.26 3.34 -7.62
N ARG A 106 -2.47 4.39 -7.41
CA ARG A 106 -1.30 4.67 -8.23
C ARG A 106 -0.19 3.67 -8.02
N LEU A 107 0.10 3.31 -6.77
CA LEU A 107 1.13 2.29 -6.49
C LEU A 107 0.76 0.96 -7.14
N LYS A 108 -0.49 0.54 -7.03
CA LYS A 108 -0.95 -0.71 -7.63
C LYS A 108 -0.88 -0.70 -9.16
N ARG A 109 -1.18 0.44 -9.78
CA ARG A 109 -1.19 0.57 -11.24
C ARG A 109 0.19 0.78 -11.82
N GLU A 110 1.04 1.58 -11.15
CA GLU A 110 2.30 2.07 -11.73
C GLU A 110 3.53 1.33 -11.21
N ALA A 111 3.53 0.83 -9.99
CA ALA A 111 4.73 0.32 -9.33
C ALA A 111 4.67 -1.14 -8.90
N VAL A 112 3.51 -1.65 -8.57
CA VAL A 112 3.36 -3.03 -8.10
C VAL A 112 3.19 -3.96 -9.30
N LEU A 113 4.08 -4.96 -9.38
CA LEU A 113 4.03 -6.00 -10.40
C LEU A 113 3.51 -7.27 -9.71
N LYS A 114 2.35 -7.73 -10.14
CA LYS A 114 1.67 -8.84 -9.48
C LYS A 114 1.38 -9.96 -10.46
N ARG A 115 1.67 -11.20 -10.04
CA ARG A 115 1.26 -12.41 -10.76
C ARG A 115 0.55 -13.34 -9.79
N GLU A 116 -0.67 -13.74 -10.16
CA GLU A 116 -1.48 -14.67 -9.38
C GLU A 116 -1.21 -16.10 -9.81
N LYS A 117 -0.97 -16.99 -8.83
CA LYS A 117 -0.98 -18.43 -9.06
C LYS A 117 -2.38 -18.94 -8.72
N LEU A 118 -3.16 -19.28 -9.74
CA LEU A 118 -4.49 -19.81 -9.56
C LEU A 118 -4.45 -21.31 -9.32
N VAL A 119 -5.43 -21.83 -8.61
CA VAL A 119 -5.58 -23.27 -8.40
C VAL A 119 -5.79 -23.96 -9.74
N GLY A 120 -4.96 -24.93 -10.04
CA GLY A 120 -5.03 -25.69 -11.28
C GLY A 120 -4.16 -25.17 -12.42
N ASP A 121 -3.51 -24.01 -12.29
CA ASP A 121 -2.65 -23.47 -13.35
C ASP A 121 -1.50 -24.39 -13.71
N GLY A 122 -0.97 -25.14 -12.76
CA GLY A 122 0.10 -26.09 -13.01
C GLY A 122 -0.27 -27.29 -13.86
N ARG A 123 -1.52 -27.43 -14.24
CA ARG A 123 -2.00 -28.55 -15.08
C ARG A 123 -1.91 -28.25 -16.56
N ARG A 124 -1.52 -27.06 -16.92
CA ARG A 124 -1.47 -26.63 -18.31
C ARG A 124 -0.15 -26.93 -18.97
#